data_9a31a2b78783001ae178ba12e58f4bf3
#
_entry.id   9a31a2b78783001ae178ba12e58f4bf3
#
_cell.length_a   1.000
_cell.length_b   1.000
_cell.length_c   1.000
_cell.angle_alpha   90.00
_cell.angle_beta   90.00
_cell.angle_gamma   90.00
#
_symmetry.space_group_name_H-M   'P 1'
#
loop_
_entity.id
_entity.type
_entity.pdbx_description
1 polymer ?
#
loop_
_entity_poly.entity_id
_entity_poly.type
_entity_poly.pdbx_seq_one_letter_code
_entity_poly.pdbx_strand_id
1 'polypeptide(L)'
;MKRSPLALLAGTAAILLLVGCSSTPAEPAGDTPDSGATQVLKVAATTTPMPDVVRAAAEAIEAPYEIELVEVADYVQPNTMLAAGELDANFVQHPPFMEDFNAGNNASLVAIEPVYLTVVGTYSSKHDSMADIPEKGHIVVPQDLSNQSRALQMYAEAGLITLDPTVDKWEVTVKDITANPKNLEFTEVDLMQLNAAYPEADGVFLHGTFARQLGLVPGDDAIAVEQDPQFAVSLVSRNDNQDSPEVKALAKAFHSDEVRAVLEEFEVPAAF
;
A
#
# COMPACT_ATOMS: atom_id res chain seq x y z
N MET A 1 -64.74 17.38 -23.18
CA MET A 1 -65.98 18.09 -22.80
C MET A 1 -65.70 18.90 -21.56
N LYS A 2 -65.98 20.20 -21.63
CA LYS A 2 -66.25 21.22 -20.57
C LYS A 2 -65.10 21.57 -19.67
N ARG A 3 -64.33 22.70 -19.89
CA ARG A 3 -64.69 24.15 -19.74
C ARG A 3 -64.59 24.65 -18.31
N SER A 4 -63.67 25.62 -18.17
CA SER A 4 -63.43 26.67 -17.19
C SER A 4 -64.69 27.37 -16.65
N PRO A 5 -64.63 28.34 -15.70
CA PRO A 5 -63.81 29.56 -15.68
C PRO A 5 -63.40 30.10 -14.25
N LEU A 6 -62.35 30.91 -14.15
CA LEU A 6 -62.27 32.39 -14.03
C LEU A 6 -63.09 33.09 -12.95
N ALA A 7 -62.45 33.81 -12.02
CA ALA A 7 -62.84 35.13 -11.43
C ALA A 7 -61.65 35.63 -10.57
N LEU A 8 -61.11 36.62 -10.85
CA LEU A 8 -60.85 38.08 -10.82
C LEU A 8 -61.51 38.83 -9.62
N LEU A 9 -60.73 39.64 -8.88
CA LEU A 9 -60.95 41.00 -8.35
C LEU A 9 -59.86 41.25 -7.28
N ALA A 10 -58.92 42.14 -7.42
CA ALA A 10 -58.85 43.60 -7.49
C ALA A 10 -59.06 44.33 -6.12
N GLY A 11 -58.06 45.12 -5.77
CA GLY A 11 -58.27 46.20 -4.78
C GLY A 11 -57.03 46.61 -4.01
N THR A 12 -56.22 47.49 -4.59
CA THR A 12 -55.75 48.83 -4.09
C THR A 12 -55.40 49.01 -2.62
N ALA A 13 -54.21 49.49 -2.27
CA ALA A 13 -53.89 50.90 -2.04
C ALA A 13 -52.44 51.07 -1.51
N ALA A 14 -51.81 52.09 -2.01
CA ALA A 14 -50.43 52.53 -1.69
C ALA A 14 -50.38 53.30 -0.37
N ILE A 15 -49.27 53.21 0.36
CA ILE A 15 -48.68 54.27 1.16
C ILE A 15 -47.17 54.23 1.04
N LEU A 16 -46.65 55.29 0.44
CA LEU A 16 -45.21 55.61 0.48
C LEU A 16 -44.87 56.19 1.86
N LEU A 17 -43.79 55.64 2.46
CA LEU A 17 -42.98 56.39 3.39
C LEU A 17 -41.51 56.17 3.04
N LEU A 18 -40.97 57.23 2.49
CA LEU A 18 -39.54 57.45 2.33
C LEU A 18 -38.93 57.71 3.71
N VAL A 19 -38.00 56.84 4.16
CA VAL A 19 -36.98 57.24 5.10
C VAL A 19 -35.64 56.88 4.49
N GLY A 20 -34.89 57.89 4.23
CA GLY A 20 -33.58 57.76 3.63
C GLY A 20 -32.55 57.31 4.64
N CYS A 21 -31.51 56.83 4.10
CA CYS A 21 -30.18 57.03 4.44
C CYS A 21 -29.17 56.13 4.79
N SER A 22 -28.12 56.47 4.37
CA SER A 22 -26.71 56.16 4.61
C SER A 22 -26.28 54.74 4.19
N SER A 23 -25.89 54.69 2.93
CA SER A 23 -24.97 53.72 2.41
C SER A 23 -23.62 53.87 3.09
N THR A 24 -23.34 53.00 4.07
CA THR A 24 -21.96 52.63 4.43
C THR A 24 -21.56 51.53 3.48
N PRO A 25 -20.42 51.62 2.80
CA PRO A 25 -19.92 50.49 2.00
C PRO A 25 -19.65 49.32 2.97
N ALA A 26 -20.37 48.22 2.83
CA ALA A 26 -19.95 46.96 3.46
C ALA A 26 -18.61 46.57 2.80
N GLU A 27 -17.58 46.54 3.59
CA GLU A 27 -16.34 45.80 3.24
C GLU A 27 -16.78 44.38 2.87
N PRO A 28 -16.15 43.79 1.79
CA PRO A 28 -16.36 42.40 1.53
C PRO A 28 -15.85 41.65 2.76
N ALA A 29 -16.74 40.92 3.40
CA ALA A 29 -16.36 39.91 4.38
C ALA A 29 -15.37 38.99 3.64
N GLY A 30 -14.11 39.10 4.02
CA GLY A 30 -13.14 38.13 3.59
C GLY A 30 -13.62 36.75 4.04
N ASP A 31 -13.73 35.82 3.13
CA ASP A 31 -13.81 34.40 3.45
C ASP A 31 -12.61 34.09 4.34
N THR A 32 -12.80 34.10 5.63
CA THR A 32 -11.93 33.42 6.56
C THR A 32 -12.15 31.95 6.23
N PRO A 33 -11.12 31.19 5.86
CA PRO A 33 -11.27 29.76 5.76
C PRO A 33 -11.81 29.28 7.10
N ASP A 34 -12.86 28.46 7.05
CA ASP A 34 -13.40 27.76 8.22
C ASP A 34 -12.29 26.87 8.80
N SER A 35 -11.49 27.43 9.73
CA SER A 35 -10.32 26.82 10.33
C SER A 35 -10.66 25.84 11.43
N GLY A 36 -11.77 25.10 11.29
CA GLY A 36 -12.27 24.24 12.36
C GLY A 36 -12.88 22.90 11.94
N ALA A 37 -13.05 22.63 10.64
CA ALA A 37 -13.60 21.34 10.22
C ALA A 37 -12.47 20.29 10.17
N THR A 38 -12.60 19.22 10.92
CA THR A 38 -11.70 18.05 10.84
C THR A 38 -11.79 17.42 9.45
N GLN A 39 -10.64 17.15 8.83
CA GLN A 39 -10.55 16.47 7.55
C GLN A 39 -10.05 15.04 7.78
N VAL A 40 -10.91 14.06 7.44
CA VAL A 40 -10.58 12.63 7.57
C VAL A 40 -9.87 12.15 6.32
N LEU A 41 -8.69 11.54 6.49
CA LEU A 41 -7.86 10.98 5.43
C LEU A 41 -7.93 9.45 5.50
N LYS A 42 -8.37 8.81 4.42
CA LYS A 42 -8.53 7.36 4.34
C LYS A 42 -7.23 6.71 3.87
N VAL A 43 -6.67 5.86 4.72
CA VAL A 43 -5.44 5.12 4.42
C VAL A 43 -5.71 3.62 4.50
N ALA A 44 -5.51 2.91 3.39
CA ALA A 44 -5.66 1.46 3.37
C ALA A 44 -4.39 0.75 3.86
N ALA A 45 -4.60 -0.34 4.61
CA ALA A 45 -3.57 -1.29 5.00
C ALA A 45 -4.10 -2.73 4.94
N THR A 46 -3.19 -3.72 4.94
CA THR A 46 -3.54 -5.14 4.77
C THR A 46 -3.23 -5.94 6.03
N THR A 47 -2.05 -6.51 6.13
CA THR A 47 -1.63 -7.41 7.22
C THR A 47 -0.70 -6.69 8.20
N THR A 48 -0.71 -7.13 9.46
CA THR A 48 0.24 -6.67 10.51
C THR A 48 1.70 -6.74 10.00
N PRO A 49 2.55 -5.71 10.20
CA PRO A 49 2.31 -4.57 11.09
C PRO A 49 1.65 -3.35 10.42
N MET A 50 1.25 -3.42 9.14
CA MET A 50 0.78 -2.25 8.38
C MET A 50 -0.43 -1.55 9.04
N PRO A 51 -1.52 -2.25 9.46
CA PRO A 51 -2.62 -1.60 10.16
C PRO A 51 -2.18 -0.95 11.49
N ASP A 52 -1.22 -1.55 12.19
CA ASP A 52 -0.72 -1.04 13.47
C ASP A 52 0.10 0.24 13.27
N VAL A 53 0.91 0.29 12.20
CA VAL A 53 1.62 1.50 11.75
C VAL A 53 0.64 2.62 11.39
N VAL A 54 -0.44 2.31 10.64
CA VAL A 54 -1.47 3.32 10.29
C VAL A 54 -2.17 3.85 11.55
N ARG A 55 -2.45 2.99 12.54
CA ARG A 55 -3.02 3.43 13.83
C ARG A 55 -2.07 4.34 14.60
N ALA A 56 -0.78 4.01 14.64
CA ALA A 56 0.23 4.86 15.27
C ALA A 56 0.37 6.22 14.55
N ALA A 57 0.36 6.21 13.21
CA ALA A 57 0.33 7.45 12.43
C ALA A 57 -0.94 8.28 12.70
N ALA A 58 -2.09 7.61 12.97
CA ALA A 58 -3.33 8.29 13.35
C ALA A 58 -3.25 8.96 14.73
N GLU A 59 -2.46 8.43 15.64
CA GLU A 59 -2.18 9.07 16.94
C GLU A 59 -1.25 10.29 16.80
N ALA A 60 -0.36 10.26 15.80
CA ALA A 60 0.66 11.29 15.58
C ALA A 60 0.23 12.43 14.65
N ILE A 61 -0.81 12.23 13.83
CA ILE A 61 -1.22 13.25 12.85
C ILE A 61 -1.74 14.51 13.53
N GLU A 62 -1.36 15.67 13.01
CA GLU A 62 -1.74 16.96 13.57
C GLU A 62 -3.07 17.47 12.97
N ALA A 63 -3.86 18.18 13.80
CA ALA A 63 -5.05 18.88 13.33
C ALA A 63 -4.69 19.83 12.14
N PRO A 64 -5.62 20.01 11.18
CA PRO A 64 -7.01 19.59 11.20
C PRO A 64 -7.28 18.16 10.71
N TYR A 65 -6.24 17.32 10.53
CA TYR A 65 -6.34 16.01 9.92
C TYR A 65 -6.57 14.91 10.94
N GLU A 66 -7.31 13.89 10.53
CA GLU A 66 -7.46 12.60 11.20
C GLU A 66 -7.27 11.48 10.18
N ILE A 67 -6.73 10.32 10.59
CA ILE A 67 -6.58 9.15 9.72
C ILE A 67 -7.70 8.15 10.02
N GLU A 68 -8.42 7.73 8.99
CA GLU A 68 -9.31 6.56 9.00
C GLU A 68 -8.58 5.38 8.36
N LEU A 69 -8.32 4.34 9.15
CA LEU A 69 -7.75 3.08 8.64
C LEU A 69 -8.82 2.30 7.88
N VAL A 70 -8.52 1.92 6.64
CA VAL A 70 -9.32 1.03 5.80
C VAL A 70 -8.61 -0.31 5.68
N GLU A 71 -9.04 -1.31 6.45
CA GLU A 71 -8.43 -2.65 6.37
C GLU A 71 -8.95 -3.41 5.15
N VAL A 72 -8.03 -3.93 4.33
CA VAL A 72 -8.31 -4.67 3.10
C VAL A 72 -7.54 -5.99 3.13
N ALA A 73 -8.22 -7.09 2.78
CA ALA A 73 -7.63 -8.43 2.80
C ALA A 73 -7.02 -8.84 1.43
N ASP A 74 -6.44 -7.87 0.70
CA ASP A 74 -5.89 -8.05 -0.64
C ASP A 74 -4.82 -6.99 -0.91
N TYR A 75 -3.79 -7.30 -1.69
CA TYR A 75 -2.69 -6.37 -1.99
C TYR A 75 -2.91 -5.54 -3.26
N VAL A 76 -3.83 -5.93 -4.15
CA VAL A 76 -4.13 -5.21 -5.40
C VAL A 76 -5.29 -4.23 -5.23
N GLN A 77 -6.31 -4.61 -4.44
CA GLN A 77 -7.49 -3.79 -4.21
C GLN A 77 -7.17 -2.40 -3.64
N PRO A 78 -6.24 -2.21 -2.66
CA PRO A 78 -5.88 -0.89 -2.17
C PRO A 78 -5.37 0.05 -3.26
N ASN A 79 -4.63 -0.47 -4.24
CA ASN A 79 -4.15 0.32 -5.38
C ASN A 79 -5.29 0.72 -6.31
N THR A 80 -6.24 -0.19 -6.54
CA THR A 80 -7.44 0.09 -7.34
C THR A 80 -8.31 1.18 -6.71
N MET A 81 -8.54 1.08 -5.38
CA MET A 81 -9.30 2.07 -4.62
C MET A 81 -8.58 3.44 -4.60
N LEU A 82 -7.25 3.43 -4.41
CA LEU A 82 -6.47 4.66 -4.42
C LEU A 82 -6.48 5.33 -5.80
N ALA A 83 -6.29 4.56 -6.88
CA ALA A 83 -6.35 5.07 -8.25
C ALA A 83 -7.73 5.62 -8.62
N ALA A 84 -8.81 5.06 -8.05
CA ALA A 84 -10.18 5.55 -8.20
C ALA A 84 -10.50 6.79 -7.35
N GLY A 85 -9.60 7.22 -6.45
CA GLY A 85 -9.83 8.34 -5.54
C GLY A 85 -10.73 8.01 -4.35
N GLU A 86 -10.93 6.74 -4.02
CA GLU A 86 -11.70 6.28 -2.86
C GLU A 86 -10.88 6.33 -1.56
N LEU A 87 -9.54 6.42 -1.70
CA LEU A 87 -8.55 6.57 -0.63
C LEU A 87 -7.70 7.81 -0.88
N ASP A 88 -7.12 8.36 0.18
CA ASP A 88 -6.13 9.44 0.14
C ASP A 88 -4.71 8.89 -0.03
N ALA A 89 -4.43 7.75 0.61
CA ALA A 89 -3.19 7.00 0.50
C ALA A 89 -3.40 5.50 0.76
N ASN A 90 -2.39 4.69 0.47
CA ASN A 90 -2.31 3.33 1.01
C ASN A 90 -0.91 3.05 1.59
N PHE A 91 -0.86 2.06 2.47
CA PHE A 91 0.36 1.59 3.10
C PHE A 91 0.37 0.07 3.10
N VAL A 92 0.69 -0.52 1.94
CA VAL A 92 0.57 -1.97 1.70
C VAL A 92 1.74 -2.57 0.92
N GLN A 93 2.66 -1.74 0.37
CA GLN A 93 3.55 -2.17 -0.69
C GLN A 93 4.89 -1.44 -0.70
N HIS A 94 5.81 -1.98 -1.47
CA HIS A 94 7.06 -1.34 -1.87
C HIS A 94 6.96 -0.75 -3.30
N PRO A 95 7.82 0.20 -3.70
CA PRO A 95 7.76 0.86 -4.99
C PRO A 95 7.70 -0.07 -6.21
N PRO A 96 8.51 -1.13 -6.35
CA PRO A 96 8.42 -2.02 -7.52
C PRO A 96 7.05 -2.68 -7.70
N PHE A 97 6.37 -3.10 -6.61
CA PHE A 97 5.01 -3.64 -6.69
C PHE A 97 3.98 -2.59 -7.16
N MET A 98 4.13 -1.35 -6.70
CA MET A 98 3.31 -0.22 -7.16
C MET A 98 3.54 0.07 -8.65
N GLU A 99 4.80 0.03 -9.11
CA GLU A 99 5.17 0.27 -10.50
C GLU A 99 4.58 -0.80 -11.43
N ASP A 100 4.62 -2.08 -11.02
CA ASP A 100 3.96 -3.19 -11.72
C ASP A 100 2.45 -2.95 -11.84
N PHE A 101 1.81 -2.53 -10.74
CA PHE A 101 0.39 -2.17 -10.76
C PHE A 101 0.11 -1.01 -11.73
N ASN A 102 0.92 0.05 -11.69
CA ASN A 102 0.78 1.20 -12.58
C ASN A 102 0.87 0.78 -14.04
N ALA A 103 1.87 -0.02 -14.39
CA ALA A 103 2.09 -0.50 -15.76
C ALA A 103 0.92 -1.37 -16.25
N GLY A 104 0.41 -2.27 -15.40
CA GLY A 104 -0.68 -3.19 -15.75
C GLY A 104 -2.06 -2.53 -15.82
N ASN A 105 -2.27 -1.41 -15.13
CA ASN A 105 -3.59 -0.78 -14.96
C ASN A 105 -3.69 0.65 -15.53
N ASN A 106 -2.63 1.14 -16.18
CA ASN A 106 -2.52 2.54 -16.64
C ASN A 106 -2.81 3.53 -15.51
N ALA A 107 -2.33 3.21 -14.32
CA ALA A 107 -2.44 4.05 -13.12
C ALA A 107 -1.20 4.96 -12.98
N SER A 108 -1.25 5.90 -12.02
CA SER A 108 -0.18 6.83 -11.73
C SER A 108 -0.04 7.04 -10.21
N LEU A 109 0.14 5.94 -9.49
CA LEU A 109 0.45 5.96 -8.07
C LEU A 109 1.92 6.32 -7.86
N VAL A 110 2.24 6.94 -6.72
CA VAL A 110 3.57 7.43 -6.39
C VAL A 110 3.93 7.05 -4.96
N ALA A 111 5.11 6.49 -4.76
CA ALA A 111 5.68 6.29 -3.44
C ALA A 111 6.11 7.64 -2.86
N ILE A 112 5.64 7.96 -1.66
CA ILE A 112 5.89 9.25 -1.00
C ILE A 112 7.10 9.14 -0.08
N GLU A 113 7.05 8.22 0.88
CA GLU A 113 8.10 8.02 1.88
C GLU A 113 8.25 6.54 2.21
N PRO A 114 9.48 6.02 2.30
CA PRO A 114 9.74 4.70 2.83
C PRO A 114 9.51 4.70 4.35
N VAL A 115 8.87 3.67 4.87
CA VAL A 115 8.54 3.59 6.31
C VAL A 115 9.28 2.47 7.00
N TYR A 116 9.34 1.27 6.43
CA TYR A 116 10.10 0.17 7.00
C TYR A 116 10.70 -0.78 5.97
N LEU A 117 11.79 -1.43 6.34
CA LEU A 117 12.45 -2.45 5.54
C LEU A 117 11.83 -3.82 5.81
N THR A 118 11.50 -4.56 4.75
CA THR A 118 11.05 -5.94 4.91
C THR A 118 12.20 -6.91 4.71
N VAL A 119 12.31 -7.89 5.60
CA VAL A 119 13.11 -9.09 5.35
C VAL A 119 12.23 -10.08 4.63
N VAL A 120 12.67 -10.57 3.50
CA VAL A 120 12.05 -11.69 2.80
C VAL A 120 13.02 -12.86 2.75
N GLY A 121 12.48 -14.07 2.61
CA GLY A 121 13.34 -15.24 2.55
C GLY A 121 12.68 -16.42 1.86
N THR A 122 13.50 -17.41 1.54
CA THR A 122 13.04 -18.75 1.27
C THR A 122 13.00 -19.53 2.57
N TYR A 123 11.85 -20.11 2.88
CA TYR A 123 11.62 -20.91 4.07
C TYR A 123 11.30 -22.35 3.68
N SER A 124 11.65 -23.29 4.57
CA SER A 124 11.34 -24.70 4.39
C SER A 124 11.01 -25.34 5.74
N SER A 125 9.96 -26.17 5.77
CA SER A 125 9.67 -27.03 6.91
C SER A 125 10.40 -28.37 6.85
N LYS A 126 11.17 -28.62 5.77
CA LYS A 126 11.79 -29.91 5.44
C LYS A 126 13.31 -29.86 5.34
N HIS A 127 13.87 -28.69 5.06
CA HIS A 127 15.30 -28.52 4.73
C HIS A 127 15.93 -27.38 5.54
N ASP A 128 17.17 -27.54 5.94
CA ASP A 128 17.91 -26.58 6.76
C ASP A 128 18.77 -25.63 5.91
N SER A 129 18.87 -25.88 4.59
CA SER A 129 19.61 -25.02 3.66
C SER A 129 19.10 -25.14 2.23
N MET A 130 19.39 -24.13 1.40
CA MET A 130 19.10 -24.16 -0.04
C MET A 130 19.74 -25.37 -0.75
N ALA A 131 20.92 -25.81 -0.28
CA ALA A 131 21.64 -26.94 -0.87
C ALA A 131 20.94 -28.29 -0.65
N ASP A 132 20.15 -28.41 0.43
CA ASP A 132 19.42 -29.63 0.79
C ASP A 132 18.13 -29.83 -0.02
N ILE A 133 17.67 -28.82 -0.73
CA ILE A 133 16.53 -28.95 -1.64
C ILE A 133 16.82 -30.03 -2.67
N PRO A 134 15.97 -31.08 -2.78
CA PRO A 134 16.23 -32.26 -3.59
C PRO A 134 16.08 -31.98 -5.10
N GLU A 135 16.50 -32.96 -5.91
CA GLU A 135 16.09 -33.00 -7.32
C GLU A 135 14.56 -33.06 -7.43
N LYS A 136 13.99 -32.26 -8.34
CA LYS A 136 12.54 -32.04 -8.49
C LYS A 136 11.86 -31.45 -7.25
N GLY A 137 12.62 -30.76 -6.40
CA GLY A 137 12.06 -30.05 -5.26
C GLY A 137 10.95 -29.10 -5.69
N HIS A 138 9.85 -29.10 -4.96
CA HIS A 138 8.69 -28.22 -5.21
C HIS A 138 8.92 -26.86 -4.57
N ILE A 139 8.97 -25.82 -5.40
CA ILE A 139 9.24 -24.45 -5.00
C ILE A 139 8.01 -23.60 -5.24
N VAL A 140 7.59 -22.85 -4.24
CA VAL A 140 6.45 -21.94 -4.36
C VAL A 140 6.92 -20.49 -4.26
N VAL A 141 6.59 -19.73 -5.30
CA VAL A 141 6.99 -18.32 -5.47
C VAL A 141 5.75 -17.44 -5.70
N PRO A 142 5.86 -16.12 -5.41
CA PRO A 142 4.82 -15.18 -5.77
C PRO A 142 4.55 -15.14 -7.28
N GLN A 143 3.29 -14.85 -7.64
CA GLN A 143 2.93 -14.67 -9.06
C GLN A 143 3.17 -13.24 -9.56
N ASP A 144 3.26 -12.24 -8.66
CA ASP A 144 3.59 -10.88 -9.03
C ASP A 144 5.08 -10.76 -9.38
N LEU A 145 5.36 -9.90 -10.38
CA LEU A 145 6.68 -9.79 -10.99
C LEU A 145 7.75 -9.40 -9.96
N SER A 146 7.49 -8.37 -9.18
CA SER A 146 8.48 -7.80 -8.27
C SER A 146 8.90 -8.76 -7.14
N ASN A 147 7.97 -9.52 -6.55
CA ASN A 147 8.31 -10.50 -5.51
C ASN A 147 8.78 -11.84 -6.10
N GLN A 148 8.29 -12.22 -7.29
CA GLN A 148 8.82 -13.39 -8.01
C GLN A 148 10.29 -13.24 -8.34
N SER A 149 10.69 -12.08 -8.87
CA SER A 149 12.08 -11.80 -9.19
C SER A 149 12.99 -11.91 -7.96
N ARG A 150 12.56 -11.37 -6.81
CA ARG A 150 13.27 -11.50 -5.52
C ARG A 150 13.46 -12.96 -5.12
N ALA A 151 12.39 -13.76 -5.21
CA ALA A 151 12.45 -15.19 -4.94
C ALA A 151 13.48 -15.88 -5.83
N LEU A 152 13.41 -15.66 -7.15
CA LEU A 152 14.29 -16.31 -8.12
C LEU A 152 15.76 -15.92 -7.95
N GLN A 153 16.06 -14.67 -7.54
CA GLN A 153 17.43 -14.25 -7.23
C GLN A 153 18.03 -15.09 -6.11
N MET A 154 17.30 -15.41 -5.05
CA MET A 154 17.81 -16.26 -3.96
C MET A 154 18.19 -17.66 -4.45
N TYR A 155 17.40 -18.26 -5.36
CA TYR A 155 17.73 -19.56 -5.97
C TYR A 155 18.94 -19.47 -6.92
N ALA A 156 19.07 -18.36 -7.63
CA ALA A 156 20.23 -18.12 -8.52
C ALA A 156 21.50 -17.89 -7.71
N GLU A 157 21.45 -17.10 -6.64
CA GLU A 157 22.58 -16.85 -5.73
C GLU A 157 23.04 -18.15 -5.02
N ALA A 158 22.10 -19.04 -4.71
CA ALA A 158 22.39 -20.37 -4.18
C ALA A 158 22.94 -21.35 -5.25
N GLY A 159 23.01 -20.94 -6.54
CA GLY A 159 23.49 -21.77 -7.63
C GLY A 159 22.53 -22.90 -8.03
N LEU A 160 21.28 -22.84 -7.63
CA LEU A 160 20.27 -23.85 -7.93
C LEU A 160 19.62 -23.64 -9.30
N ILE A 161 19.61 -22.41 -9.81
CA ILE A 161 19.15 -22.03 -11.15
C ILE A 161 20.11 -21.03 -11.78
N THR A 162 19.97 -20.82 -13.09
CA THR A 162 20.60 -19.69 -13.80
C THR A 162 19.48 -18.89 -14.47
N LEU A 163 19.51 -17.57 -14.29
CA LEU A 163 18.57 -16.65 -14.91
C LEU A 163 19.16 -16.07 -16.20
N ASP A 164 18.29 -15.59 -17.10
CA ASP A 164 18.71 -14.92 -18.33
C ASP A 164 19.37 -13.57 -17.98
N PRO A 165 20.67 -13.37 -18.28
CA PRO A 165 21.37 -12.14 -17.94
C PRO A 165 20.97 -10.94 -18.81
N THR A 166 20.11 -11.13 -19.82
CA THR A 166 19.60 -10.05 -20.69
C THR A 166 18.33 -9.41 -20.17
N VAL A 167 17.66 -10.05 -19.18
CA VAL A 167 16.49 -9.50 -18.47
C VAL A 167 16.96 -8.72 -17.25
N ASP A 168 16.29 -7.62 -16.95
CA ASP A 168 16.61 -6.87 -15.72
C ASP A 168 16.49 -7.77 -14.49
N LYS A 169 17.40 -7.59 -13.54
CA LYS A 169 17.49 -8.41 -12.32
C LYS A 169 16.15 -8.52 -11.59
N TRP A 170 15.38 -7.44 -11.59
CA TRP A 170 14.13 -7.33 -10.82
C TRP A 170 12.86 -7.52 -11.68
N GLU A 171 13.02 -7.92 -12.94
CA GLU A 171 11.95 -8.24 -13.88
C GLU A 171 11.96 -9.72 -14.34
N VAL A 172 12.83 -10.55 -13.77
CA VAL A 172 12.91 -11.97 -14.13
C VAL A 172 11.72 -12.76 -13.58
N THR A 173 11.26 -13.70 -14.36
CA THR A 173 10.19 -14.65 -14.04
C THR A 173 10.68 -16.08 -14.15
N VAL A 174 9.87 -17.07 -13.76
CA VAL A 174 10.19 -18.49 -13.95
C VAL A 174 10.46 -18.85 -15.41
N LYS A 175 9.99 -18.06 -16.38
CA LYS A 175 10.22 -18.26 -17.81
C LYS A 175 11.63 -17.89 -18.25
N ASP A 176 12.31 -17.09 -17.45
CA ASP A 176 13.67 -16.59 -17.71
C ASP A 176 14.76 -17.49 -17.07
N ILE A 177 14.36 -18.64 -16.52
CA ILE A 177 15.29 -19.65 -16.03
C ILE A 177 15.94 -20.36 -17.23
N THR A 178 17.23 -20.14 -17.44
CA THR A 178 18.02 -20.71 -18.54
C THR A 178 18.69 -22.04 -18.19
N ALA A 179 18.92 -22.30 -16.89
CA ALA A 179 19.39 -23.58 -16.39
C ALA A 179 18.74 -23.92 -15.05
N ASN A 180 18.37 -25.18 -14.87
CA ASN A 180 17.75 -25.74 -13.68
C ASN A 180 18.28 -27.16 -13.44
N PRO A 181 19.52 -27.30 -12.92
CA PRO A 181 20.21 -28.60 -12.84
C PRO A 181 19.49 -29.64 -11.97
N LYS A 182 18.77 -29.17 -10.93
CA LYS A 182 17.99 -30.06 -10.05
C LYS A 182 16.57 -30.31 -10.57
N ASN A 183 16.18 -29.77 -11.73
CA ASN A 183 14.82 -29.87 -12.28
C ASN A 183 13.75 -29.40 -11.26
N LEU A 184 14.02 -28.32 -10.50
CA LEU A 184 13.09 -27.77 -9.52
C LEU A 184 11.75 -27.43 -10.19
N GLU A 185 10.66 -27.72 -9.51
CA GLU A 185 9.29 -27.49 -9.99
C GLU A 185 8.72 -26.24 -9.33
N PHE A 186 8.57 -25.16 -10.11
CA PHE A 186 8.08 -23.87 -9.62
C PHE A 186 6.55 -23.77 -9.74
N THR A 187 5.91 -23.35 -8.65
CA THR A 187 4.48 -23.00 -8.62
C THR A 187 4.32 -21.54 -8.22
N GLU A 188 3.63 -20.78 -9.06
CA GLU A 188 3.34 -19.37 -8.85
C GLU A 188 1.98 -19.23 -8.17
N VAL A 189 1.92 -18.51 -7.04
CA VAL A 189 0.69 -18.29 -6.27
C VAL A 189 0.53 -16.83 -5.85
N ASP A 190 -0.68 -16.47 -5.51
CA ASP A 190 -0.96 -15.17 -4.88
C ASP A 190 -0.25 -15.04 -3.52
N LEU A 191 0.17 -13.82 -3.15
CA LEU A 191 0.86 -13.55 -1.88
C LEU A 191 0.11 -14.12 -0.67
N MET A 192 -1.22 -14.02 -0.65
CA MET A 192 -2.05 -14.51 0.45
C MET A 192 -2.11 -16.04 0.55
N GLN A 193 -1.64 -16.78 -0.47
CA GLN A 193 -1.63 -18.24 -0.53
C GLN A 193 -0.28 -18.85 -0.12
N LEU A 194 0.77 -18.05 0.00
CA LEU A 194 2.14 -18.52 0.29
C LEU A 194 2.21 -19.32 1.60
N ASN A 195 1.56 -18.87 2.67
CA ASN A 195 1.57 -19.57 3.97
C ASN A 195 1.00 -20.97 3.89
N ALA A 196 -0.02 -21.20 3.06
CA ALA A 196 -0.63 -22.50 2.89
C ALA A 196 0.31 -23.52 2.21
N ALA A 197 1.30 -23.01 1.44
CA ALA A 197 2.27 -23.87 0.76
C ALA A 197 3.44 -24.32 1.68
N TYR A 198 3.70 -23.61 2.79
CA TYR A 198 4.86 -23.87 3.66
C TYR A 198 5.01 -25.32 4.13
N PRO A 199 3.99 -26.05 4.61
CA PRO A 199 4.15 -27.43 5.07
C PRO A 199 4.42 -28.43 3.93
N GLU A 200 4.04 -28.11 2.68
CA GLU A 200 4.09 -29.04 1.55
C GLU A 200 5.25 -28.76 0.57
N ALA A 201 5.72 -27.50 0.48
CA ALA A 201 6.80 -27.12 -0.41
C ALA A 201 8.18 -27.52 0.14
N ASP A 202 9.15 -27.69 -0.76
CA ASP A 202 10.55 -27.83 -0.40
C ASP A 202 11.22 -26.46 -0.19
N GLY A 203 10.65 -25.42 -0.74
CA GLY A 203 10.99 -24.02 -0.49
C GLY A 203 9.84 -23.11 -0.83
N VAL A 204 9.53 -22.14 0.03
CA VAL A 204 8.51 -21.14 -0.19
C VAL A 204 9.06 -19.74 0.10
N PHE A 205 8.78 -18.79 -0.78
CA PHE A 205 9.07 -17.38 -0.53
C PHE A 205 8.09 -16.81 0.49
N LEU A 206 8.59 -16.18 1.55
CA LEU A 206 7.75 -15.48 2.53
C LEU A 206 8.30 -14.09 2.85
N HIS A 207 7.41 -13.10 2.93
CA HIS A 207 7.66 -11.87 3.65
C HIS A 207 7.72 -12.14 5.17
N GLY A 208 8.46 -11.31 5.90
CA GLY A 208 8.57 -11.43 7.36
C GLY A 208 7.21 -11.46 8.08
N THR A 209 6.22 -10.73 7.56
CA THR A 209 4.83 -10.76 8.04
C THR A 209 4.22 -12.16 7.95
N PHE A 210 4.40 -12.84 6.82
CA PHE A 210 3.88 -14.20 6.61
C PHE A 210 4.65 -15.24 7.41
N ALA A 211 5.97 -15.08 7.54
CA ALA A 211 6.79 -15.94 8.39
C ALA A 211 6.31 -15.88 9.87
N ARG A 212 6.06 -14.68 10.42
CA ARG A 212 5.51 -14.51 11.77
C ARG A 212 4.16 -15.17 11.97
N GLN A 213 3.27 -15.16 11.00
CA GLN A 213 1.97 -15.85 11.05
C GLN A 213 2.12 -17.36 11.20
N LEU A 214 3.24 -17.93 10.72
CA LEU A 214 3.59 -19.34 10.87
C LEU A 214 4.38 -19.62 12.17
N GLY A 215 4.65 -18.59 12.99
CA GLY A 215 5.45 -18.69 14.19
C GLY A 215 6.96 -18.75 13.93
N LEU A 216 7.40 -18.35 12.71
CA LEU A 216 8.80 -18.30 12.32
C LEU A 216 9.40 -16.93 12.64
N VAL A 217 10.69 -16.90 12.92
CA VAL A 217 11.46 -15.67 13.10
C VAL A 217 11.98 -15.20 11.73
N PRO A 218 11.56 -14.04 11.24
CA PRO A 218 12.01 -13.55 9.94
C PRO A 218 13.52 -13.42 9.86
N GLY A 219 14.09 -14.00 8.81
CA GLY A 219 15.54 -14.05 8.60
C GLY A 219 16.22 -15.23 9.29
N ASP A 220 15.97 -15.47 10.56
CA ASP A 220 16.66 -16.53 11.34
C ASP A 220 16.21 -17.94 10.95
N ASP A 221 14.91 -18.15 10.69
CA ASP A 221 14.36 -19.44 10.26
C ASP A 221 14.34 -19.60 8.72
N ALA A 222 14.85 -18.61 7.98
CA ALA A 222 14.95 -18.70 6.54
C ALA A 222 16.19 -19.45 6.10
N ILE A 223 16.07 -20.27 5.05
CA ILE A 223 17.21 -20.97 4.41
C ILE A 223 17.92 -20.10 3.37
N ALA A 224 17.34 -18.99 2.96
CA ALA A 224 17.95 -17.88 2.23
C ALA A 224 17.22 -16.58 2.56
N VAL A 225 17.93 -15.46 2.57
CA VAL A 225 17.40 -14.14 2.97
C VAL A 225 17.74 -13.10 1.90
N GLU A 226 16.81 -12.22 1.65
CA GLU A 226 17.02 -11.00 0.85
C GLU A 226 16.47 -9.78 1.62
N GLN A 227 17.22 -8.70 1.61
CA GLN A 227 16.83 -7.42 2.20
C GLN A 227 17.48 -6.29 1.41
N ASP A 228 16.78 -5.80 0.38
CA ASP A 228 17.24 -4.67 -0.43
C ASP A 228 16.38 -3.43 -0.09
N PRO A 229 16.98 -2.26 0.23
CA PRO A 229 16.26 -1.04 0.61
C PRO A 229 15.25 -0.54 -0.44
N GLN A 230 15.41 -0.87 -1.71
CA GLN A 230 14.45 -0.50 -2.75
C GLN A 230 13.05 -1.11 -2.53
N PHE A 231 12.97 -2.21 -1.75
CA PHE A 231 11.73 -2.87 -1.38
C PHE A 231 11.21 -2.42 0.00
N ALA A 232 11.59 -1.24 0.47
CA ALA A 232 11.00 -0.67 1.67
C ALA A 232 9.49 -0.44 1.47
N VAL A 233 8.68 -0.90 2.44
CA VAL A 233 7.24 -0.60 2.42
C VAL A 233 7.07 0.89 2.63
N SER A 234 6.32 1.51 1.73
CA SER A 234 6.21 2.95 1.58
C SER A 234 4.77 3.42 1.68
N LEU A 235 4.60 4.64 2.18
CA LEU A 235 3.36 5.38 2.00
C LEU A 235 3.20 5.72 0.51
N VAL A 236 2.05 5.41 -0.06
CA VAL A 236 1.76 5.60 -1.48
C VAL A 236 0.53 6.49 -1.65
N SER A 237 0.58 7.44 -2.56
CA SER A 237 -0.53 8.29 -2.95
C SER A 237 -0.72 8.32 -4.47
N ARG A 238 -1.66 9.14 -4.96
CA ARG A 238 -1.77 9.43 -6.40
C ARG A 238 -0.82 10.54 -6.80
N ASN A 239 -0.41 10.54 -8.07
CA ASN A 239 0.43 11.61 -8.63
C ASN A 239 -0.24 13.01 -8.56
N ASP A 240 -1.59 13.07 -8.61
CA ASP A 240 -2.33 14.33 -8.59
C ASP A 240 -2.46 14.95 -7.20
N ASN A 241 -2.28 14.17 -6.11
CA ASN A 241 -2.35 14.67 -4.74
C ASN A 241 -1.03 14.58 -3.96
N GLN A 242 0.05 14.05 -4.54
CA GLN A 242 1.32 13.79 -3.84
C GLN A 242 1.90 15.00 -3.10
N ASP A 243 1.69 16.19 -3.64
CA ASP A 243 2.21 17.46 -3.08
C ASP A 243 1.19 18.20 -2.20
N SER A 244 0.01 17.63 -1.98
CA SER A 244 -1.05 18.25 -1.19
C SER A 244 -0.66 18.39 0.29
N PRO A 245 -1.26 19.33 1.03
CA PRO A 245 -1.06 19.45 2.48
C PRO A 245 -1.42 18.17 3.23
N GLU A 246 -2.45 17.45 2.77
CA GLU A 246 -2.94 16.18 3.32
C GLU A 246 -1.87 15.10 3.26
N VAL A 247 -1.29 14.87 2.08
CA VAL A 247 -0.27 13.85 1.88
C VAL A 247 1.02 14.21 2.63
N LYS A 248 1.38 15.50 2.71
CA LYS A 248 2.49 15.95 3.55
C LYS A 248 2.26 15.73 5.04
N ALA A 249 1.02 15.90 5.52
CA ALA A 249 0.66 15.59 6.89
C ALA A 249 0.75 14.09 7.18
N LEU A 250 0.27 13.26 6.24
CA LEU A 250 0.44 11.80 6.31
C LEU A 250 1.92 11.42 6.34
N ALA A 251 2.74 11.92 5.43
CA ALA A 251 4.18 11.61 5.39
C ALA A 251 4.87 11.93 6.72
N LYS A 252 4.55 13.10 7.32
CA LYS A 252 5.06 13.48 8.65
C LYS A 252 4.61 12.51 9.73
N ALA A 253 3.33 12.11 9.74
CA ALA A 253 2.78 11.20 10.73
C ALA A 253 3.37 9.79 10.63
N PHE A 254 3.63 9.31 9.41
CA PHE A 254 4.27 8.00 9.18
C PHE A 254 5.76 7.96 9.58
N HIS A 255 6.40 9.12 9.78
CA HIS A 255 7.79 9.25 10.28
C HIS A 255 7.84 9.71 11.75
N SER A 256 6.80 9.45 12.52
CA SER A 256 6.71 9.82 13.93
C SER A 256 7.42 8.82 14.87
N ASP A 257 7.60 9.24 16.12
CA ASP A 257 8.13 8.37 17.17
C ASP A 257 7.13 7.25 17.54
N GLU A 258 5.83 7.50 17.42
CA GLU A 258 4.76 6.52 17.62
C GLU A 258 4.86 5.37 16.60
N VAL A 259 5.07 5.70 15.33
CA VAL A 259 5.31 4.70 14.28
C VAL A 259 6.60 3.94 14.52
N ARG A 260 7.68 4.63 14.92
CA ARG A 260 8.95 3.98 15.26
C ARG A 260 8.79 2.98 16.40
N ALA A 261 8.04 3.32 17.45
CA ALA A 261 7.79 2.44 18.58
C ALA A 261 7.04 1.16 18.16
N VAL A 262 6.06 1.27 17.27
CA VAL A 262 5.35 0.11 16.72
C VAL A 262 6.30 -0.77 15.89
N LEU A 263 7.14 -0.18 15.05
CA LEU A 263 8.12 -0.95 14.27
C LEU A 263 9.12 -1.70 15.15
N GLU A 264 9.56 -1.08 16.27
CA GLU A 264 10.42 -1.72 17.28
C GLU A 264 9.72 -2.89 17.97
N GLU A 265 8.43 -2.77 18.31
CA GLU A 265 7.64 -3.86 18.91
C GLU A 265 7.55 -5.07 17.96
N PHE A 266 7.43 -4.83 16.65
CA PHE A 266 7.40 -5.88 15.65
C PHE A 266 8.79 -6.32 15.18
N GLU A 267 9.88 -5.78 15.74
CA GLU A 267 11.26 -6.06 15.32
C GLU A 267 11.47 -5.83 13.81
N VAL A 268 10.86 -4.78 13.29
CA VAL A 268 10.94 -4.38 11.88
C VAL A 268 11.79 -3.12 11.78
N PRO A 269 12.87 -3.12 10.98
CA PRO A 269 13.74 -1.96 10.85
C PRO A 269 13.01 -0.78 10.20
N ALA A 270 12.98 0.38 10.88
CA ALA A 270 12.49 1.62 10.26
C ALA A 270 13.40 2.01 9.08
N ALA A 271 12.81 2.63 8.07
CA ALA A 271 13.52 3.13 6.87
C ALA A 271 13.72 4.66 6.90
N PHE A 272 13.46 5.31 8.06
CA PHE A 272 13.55 6.77 8.26
C PHE A 272 14.27 7.14 9.55
#